data_9767cf6ce58585fcb9387e2b25d41552
#
_entry.id   9767cf6ce58585fcb9387e2b25d41552
#
_cell.length_a   1.000
_cell.length_b   1.000
_cell.length_c   1.000
_cell.angle_alpha   90.00
_cell.angle_beta   90.00
_cell.angle_gamma   90.00
#
_symmetry.space_group_name_H-M   'P 1'
#
loop_
_entity.id
_entity.type
_entity.pdbx_description
1 polymer ?
#
loop_
_entity_poly.entity_id
_entity_poly.type
_entity_poly.pdbx_seq_one_letter_code
_entity_poly.pdbx_strand_id
1 'polypeptide(L)'
;MLLLSPILIKIQTKQKCKTFLEMIFMTDMKLRKLVLAALFAALCTVMTMVIQVPSPMQGYVNLGDCAVLLSAWALGPWYGGAAAGLGSMLADLLSYPHYAPGTLVIKFTMAVAAAYIFEAMRERSGKLAAQLIGGAAAEIIMVLGYFGYASLWLGKGLAAAASIPGNLV
;
A
#
# COMPACT_ATOMS: atom_id res chain seq x y z
N MET A 1 -25.18 14.07 -55.67
CA MET A 1 -24.24 14.55 -54.65
C MET A 1 -24.86 14.65 -53.25
N LEU A 2 -26.07 14.19 -53.01
CA LEU A 2 -26.81 14.28 -51.72
C LEU A 2 -26.90 12.96 -50.91
N LEU A 3 -26.38 11.85 -51.41
CA LEU A 3 -26.49 10.53 -50.73
C LEU A 3 -25.27 10.11 -49.91
N LEU A 4 -24.15 10.89 -49.98
CA LEU A 4 -22.92 10.60 -49.25
C LEU A 4 -22.91 11.21 -47.82
N SER A 5 -23.78 12.15 -47.52
CA SER A 5 -23.80 12.83 -46.20
C SER A 5 -24.27 11.94 -45.04
N PRO A 6 -25.32 11.09 -45.17
CA PRO A 6 -25.78 10.26 -44.04
C PRO A 6 -24.82 9.12 -43.69
N ILE A 7 -24.07 8.61 -44.69
CA ILE A 7 -23.08 7.56 -44.49
C ILE A 7 -21.85 8.11 -43.76
N LEU A 8 -21.37 9.26 -44.15
CA LEU A 8 -20.24 9.96 -43.48
C LEU A 8 -20.60 10.32 -42.04
N ILE A 9 -21.80 10.80 -41.78
CA ILE A 9 -22.26 11.12 -40.41
C ILE A 9 -22.32 9.84 -39.55
N LYS A 10 -22.83 8.72 -40.08
CA LYS A 10 -22.84 7.43 -39.36
C LYS A 10 -21.44 6.91 -39.06
N ILE A 11 -20.48 7.03 -39.97
CA ILE A 11 -19.10 6.61 -39.78
C ILE A 11 -18.43 7.48 -38.72
N GLN A 12 -18.59 8.80 -38.78
CA GLN A 12 -18.04 9.73 -37.77
C GLN A 12 -18.64 9.51 -36.38
N THR A 13 -19.95 9.23 -36.29
CA THR A 13 -20.60 8.95 -35.01
C THR A 13 -20.11 7.63 -34.42
N LYS A 14 -19.93 6.60 -35.23
CA LYS A 14 -19.40 5.30 -34.82
C LYS A 14 -17.94 5.40 -34.37
N GLN A 15 -17.14 6.23 -35.04
CA GLN A 15 -15.74 6.47 -34.69
C GLN A 15 -15.61 7.26 -33.39
N LYS A 16 -16.42 8.32 -33.20
CA LYS A 16 -16.49 9.06 -31.93
C LYS A 16 -16.94 8.21 -30.76
N CYS A 17 -17.95 7.34 -30.99
CA CYS A 17 -18.42 6.42 -29.96
C CYS A 17 -17.35 5.40 -29.57
N LYS A 18 -16.59 4.87 -30.53
CA LYS A 18 -15.48 3.93 -30.27
C LYS A 18 -14.34 4.63 -29.50
N THR A 19 -13.94 5.82 -29.90
CA THR A 19 -12.90 6.60 -29.20
C THR A 19 -13.35 6.99 -27.80
N PHE A 20 -14.62 7.32 -27.60
CA PHE A 20 -15.20 7.63 -26.28
C PHE A 20 -15.23 6.40 -25.38
N LEU A 21 -15.60 5.22 -25.90
CA LEU A 21 -15.55 3.95 -25.19
C LEU A 21 -14.11 3.55 -24.82
N GLU A 22 -13.16 3.70 -25.73
CA GLU A 22 -11.75 3.45 -25.46
C GLU A 22 -11.19 4.41 -24.39
N MET A 23 -11.59 5.67 -24.42
CA MET A 23 -11.20 6.67 -23.41
C MET A 23 -11.80 6.37 -22.04
N ILE A 24 -13.07 5.95 -21.97
CA ILE A 24 -13.73 5.48 -20.75
C ILE A 24 -13.02 4.22 -20.23
N PHE A 25 -12.71 3.26 -21.09
CA PHE A 25 -12.07 2.00 -20.70
C PHE A 25 -10.64 2.24 -20.16
N MET A 26 -9.87 3.17 -20.75
CA MET A 26 -8.55 3.55 -20.24
C MET A 26 -8.63 4.36 -18.94
N THR A 27 -9.63 5.20 -18.78
CA THR A 27 -9.90 5.96 -17.56
C THR A 27 -10.37 5.01 -16.45
N ASP A 28 -11.19 4.02 -16.77
CA ASP A 28 -11.70 3.02 -15.82
C ASP A 28 -10.59 2.19 -15.17
N MET A 29 -9.54 1.81 -15.89
CA MET A 29 -8.46 1.01 -15.33
C MET A 29 -7.63 1.80 -14.30
N LYS A 30 -7.34 3.08 -14.54
CA LYS A 30 -6.65 3.95 -13.58
C LYS A 30 -7.55 4.31 -12.41
N LEU A 31 -8.79 4.66 -12.70
CA LEU A 31 -9.80 4.97 -11.68
C LEU A 31 -10.06 3.78 -10.79
N ARG A 32 -10.18 2.58 -11.34
CA ARG A 32 -10.35 1.33 -10.59
C ARG A 32 -9.18 1.06 -9.64
N LYS A 33 -7.93 1.25 -10.10
CA LYS A 33 -6.75 1.12 -9.24
C LYS A 33 -6.74 2.16 -8.14
N LEU A 34 -7.16 3.38 -8.41
CA LEU A 34 -7.23 4.45 -7.42
C LEU A 34 -8.31 4.18 -6.36
N VAL A 35 -9.49 3.73 -6.78
CA VAL A 35 -10.58 3.35 -5.86
C VAL A 35 -10.16 2.17 -4.97
N LEU A 36 -9.52 1.15 -5.55
CA LEU A 36 -8.98 0.03 -4.78
C LEU A 36 -7.89 0.47 -3.81
N ALA A 37 -7.00 1.39 -4.22
CA ALA A 37 -5.97 1.94 -3.33
C ALA A 37 -6.60 2.69 -2.14
N ALA A 38 -7.66 3.47 -2.38
CA ALA A 38 -8.39 4.14 -1.31
C ALA A 38 -9.08 3.15 -0.35
N LEU A 39 -9.67 2.07 -0.88
CA LEU A 39 -10.25 1.00 -0.07
C LEU A 39 -9.19 0.29 0.79
N PHE A 40 -8.04 -0.04 0.22
CA PHE A 40 -6.94 -0.64 0.97
C PHE A 40 -6.35 0.33 2.00
N ALA A 41 -6.27 1.63 1.71
CA ALA A 41 -5.85 2.62 2.69
C ALA A 41 -6.82 2.68 3.87
N ALA A 42 -8.12 2.70 3.61
CA ALA A 42 -9.14 2.63 4.65
C ALA A 42 -9.05 1.31 5.45
N LEU A 43 -8.83 0.18 4.79
CA LEU A 43 -8.63 -1.11 5.44
C LEU A 43 -7.39 -1.11 6.34
N CYS A 44 -6.26 -0.59 5.87
CA CYS A 44 -5.04 -0.42 6.68
C CYS A 44 -5.32 0.44 7.91
N THR A 45 -6.03 1.58 7.75
CA THR A 45 -6.39 2.45 8.88
C THR A 45 -7.22 1.71 9.92
N VAL A 46 -8.30 1.04 9.48
CA VAL A 46 -9.22 0.33 10.39
C VAL A 46 -8.51 -0.83 11.08
N MET A 47 -7.77 -1.66 10.34
CA MET A 47 -7.05 -2.81 10.90
C MET A 47 -5.97 -2.38 11.89
N THR A 48 -5.31 -1.26 11.65
CA THR A 48 -4.32 -0.70 12.57
C THR A 48 -4.99 -0.15 13.84
N MET A 49 -6.19 0.44 13.74
CA MET A 49 -6.87 1.05 14.89
C MET A 49 -7.67 0.05 15.74
N VAL A 50 -8.33 -0.92 15.10
CA VAL A 50 -9.28 -1.82 15.80
C VAL A 50 -8.55 -2.88 16.61
N ILE A 51 -7.40 -3.38 16.12
CA ILE A 51 -6.67 -4.45 16.80
C ILE A 51 -5.27 -3.94 17.15
N GLN A 52 -5.21 -3.21 18.24
CA GLN A 52 -3.97 -2.80 18.89
C GLN A 52 -3.80 -3.61 20.17
N VAL A 53 -2.92 -4.60 20.14
CA VAL A 53 -2.51 -5.30 21.35
C VAL A 53 -1.33 -4.54 21.92
N PRO A 54 -1.50 -3.81 23.05
CA PRO A 54 -0.41 -3.02 23.62
C PRO A 54 0.72 -3.93 24.06
N SER A 55 1.91 -3.64 23.56
CA SER A 55 3.14 -4.26 24.04
C SER A 55 3.66 -3.50 25.26
N PRO A 56 4.29 -4.15 26.27
CA PRO A 56 4.77 -3.52 27.49
C PRO A 56 5.74 -2.37 27.29
N MET A 57 6.32 -2.21 26.12
CA MET A 57 7.38 -1.25 25.78
C MET A 57 6.94 -0.11 24.85
N GLN A 58 5.65 0.30 24.88
CA GLN A 58 5.09 1.37 24.04
C GLN A 58 5.03 1.07 22.52
N GLY A 59 5.11 -0.20 22.13
CA GLY A 59 4.74 -0.70 20.81
C GLY A 59 3.36 -1.33 20.88
N TYR A 60 2.81 -1.67 19.73
CA TYR A 60 1.60 -2.49 19.63
C TYR A 60 1.70 -3.42 18.43
N VAL A 61 1.21 -4.64 18.61
CA VAL A 61 0.99 -5.58 17.51
C VAL A 61 -0.34 -5.22 16.87
N ASN A 62 -0.35 -5.06 15.57
CA ASN A 62 -1.58 -4.76 14.85
C ASN A 62 -1.72 -5.62 13.59
N LEU A 63 -2.96 -5.89 13.21
CA LEU A 63 -3.28 -6.56 11.95
C LEU A 63 -3.14 -5.64 10.72
N GLY A 64 -2.75 -4.39 10.90
CA GLY A 64 -2.53 -3.43 9.83
C GLY A 64 -1.47 -3.91 8.83
N ASP A 65 -0.45 -4.64 9.30
CA ASP A 65 0.61 -5.15 8.44
C ASP A 65 0.14 -6.21 7.46
N CYS A 66 -0.85 -7.02 7.83
CA CYS A 66 -1.52 -7.90 6.88
C CYS A 66 -2.20 -7.11 5.75
N ALA A 67 -2.87 -6.01 6.07
CA ALA A 67 -3.50 -5.14 5.07
C ALA A 67 -2.47 -4.42 4.19
N VAL A 68 -1.33 -4.01 4.77
CA VAL A 68 -0.17 -3.44 4.05
C VAL A 68 0.36 -4.43 3.02
N LEU A 69 0.65 -5.67 3.41
CA LEU A 69 1.15 -6.71 2.53
C LEU A 69 0.12 -7.09 1.45
N LEU A 70 -1.15 -7.23 1.82
CA LEU A 70 -2.23 -7.49 0.86
C LEU A 70 -2.35 -6.37 -0.18
N SER A 71 -2.24 -5.11 0.23
CA SER A 71 -2.27 -3.98 -0.70
C SER A 71 -1.10 -4.00 -1.67
N ALA A 72 0.10 -4.36 -1.19
CA ALA A 72 1.31 -4.49 -1.99
C ALA A 72 1.16 -5.56 -3.08
N TRP A 73 0.66 -6.74 -2.71
CA TRP A 73 0.50 -7.86 -3.65
C TRP A 73 -0.68 -7.69 -4.62
N ALA A 74 -1.75 -7.00 -4.19
CA ALA A 74 -2.94 -6.78 -5.01
C ALA A 74 -2.78 -5.62 -6.02
N LEU A 75 -2.14 -4.52 -5.60
CA LEU A 75 -2.08 -3.28 -6.37
C LEU A 75 -0.70 -2.99 -6.96
N GLY A 76 0.31 -3.78 -6.56
CA GLY A 76 1.70 -3.58 -6.94
C GLY A 76 2.38 -2.48 -6.12
N PRO A 77 3.68 -2.20 -6.42
CA PRO A 77 4.54 -1.42 -5.53
C PRO A 77 4.03 0.00 -5.30
N TRP A 78 3.63 0.72 -6.34
CA TRP A 78 3.30 2.15 -6.22
C TRP A 78 1.94 2.41 -5.59
N TYR A 79 0.86 1.79 -6.13
CA TYR A 79 -0.49 1.96 -5.59
C TYR A 79 -0.65 1.27 -4.24
N GLY A 80 -0.05 0.09 -4.06
CA GLY A 80 -0.04 -0.64 -2.80
C GLY A 80 0.76 0.11 -1.73
N GLY A 81 1.96 0.62 -2.09
CA GLY A 81 2.77 1.43 -1.20
C GLY A 81 2.06 2.71 -0.74
N ALA A 82 1.44 3.44 -1.68
CA ALA A 82 0.67 4.64 -1.33
C ALA A 82 -0.52 4.32 -0.41
N ALA A 83 -1.27 3.25 -0.71
CA ALA A 83 -2.39 2.82 0.14
C ALA A 83 -1.93 2.43 1.54
N ALA A 84 -0.86 1.63 1.64
CA ALA A 84 -0.27 1.20 2.89
C ALA A 84 0.26 2.37 3.74
N GLY A 85 1.08 3.23 3.13
CA GLY A 85 1.67 4.37 3.80
C GLY A 85 0.65 5.37 4.30
N LEU A 86 -0.28 5.80 3.42
CA LEU A 86 -1.32 6.76 3.78
C LEU A 86 -2.30 6.19 4.79
N GLY A 87 -2.73 4.94 4.64
CA GLY A 87 -3.67 4.30 5.56
C GLY A 87 -3.09 4.14 6.96
N SER A 88 -1.85 3.67 7.07
CA SER A 88 -1.17 3.53 8.37
C SER A 88 -0.84 4.89 9.00
N MET A 89 -0.44 5.88 8.18
CA MET A 89 -0.21 7.24 8.65
C MET A 89 -1.48 7.86 9.25
N LEU A 90 -2.65 7.66 8.62
CA LEU A 90 -3.92 8.17 9.14
C LEU A 90 -4.28 7.54 10.49
N ALA A 91 -4.02 6.24 10.67
CA ALA A 91 -4.23 5.57 11.95
C ALA A 91 -3.33 6.18 13.05
N ASP A 92 -2.04 6.38 12.76
CA ASP A 92 -1.10 6.96 13.70
C ASP A 92 -1.38 8.44 13.97
N LEU A 93 -1.88 9.18 13.00
CA LEU A 93 -2.27 10.58 13.19
C LEU A 93 -3.37 10.72 14.25
N LEU A 94 -4.25 9.72 14.34
CA LEU A 94 -5.34 9.69 15.32
C LEU A 94 -4.89 9.12 16.68
N SER A 95 -3.92 8.20 16.71
CA SER A 95 -3.49 7.51 17.93
C SER A 95 -2.17 8.06 18.48
N TYR A 96 -1.15 8.22 17.62
CA TYR A 96 0.21 8.62 17.98
C TYR A 96 0.80 9.60 16.95
N PRO A 97 0.37 10.88 16.92
CA PRO A 97 0.69 11.85 15.85
C PRO A 97 2.17 12.03 15.56
N HIS A 98 3.03 11.87 16.59
CA HIS A 98 4.49 12.01 16.45
C HIS A 98 5.15 10.87 15.66
N TYR A 99 4.48 9.71 15.50
CA TYR A 99 4.96 8.63 14.65
C TYR A 99 4.46 8.73 13.20
N ALA A 100 3.38 9.45 12.94
CA ALA A 100 2.71 9.51 11.64
C ALA A 100 3.63 9.76 10.42
N PRO A 101 4.59 10.73 10.45
CA PRO A 101 5.50 10.93 9.32
C PRO A 101 6.44 9.75 9.09
N GLY A 102 6.95 9.15 10.18
CA GLY A 102 7.79 7.96 10.11
C GLY A 102 7.04 6.77 9.56
N THR A 103 5.84 6.54 10.04
CA THR A 103 4.96 5.45 9.60
C THR A 103 4.63 5.54 8.11
N LEU A 104 4.36 6.74 7.58
CA LEU A 104 4.15 6.92 6.15
C LEU A 104 5.31 6.34 5.33
N VAL A 105 6.55 6.76 5.64
CA VAL A 105 7.74 6.35 4.89
C VAL A 105 8.05 4.86 5.10
N ILE A 106 7.96 4.39 6.34
CA ILE A 106 8.26 3.00 6.69
C ILE A 106 7.27 2.04 6.03
N LYS A 107 5.95 2.27 6.16
CA LYS A 107 4.92 1.40 5.57
C LYS A 107 4.88 1.46 4.05
N PHE A 108 5.15 2.63 3.47
CA PHE A 108 5.33 2.75 2.01
C PHE A 108 6.51 1.90 1.54
N THR A 109 7.68 2.04 2.16
CA THR A 109 8.90 1.28 1.79
C THR A 109 8.71 -0.22 1.99
N MET A 110 8.09 -0.63 3.09
CA MET A 110 7.73 -2.00 3.42
C MET A 110 6.87 -2.63 2.31
N ALA A 111 5.78 -1.95 1.91
CA ALA A 111 4.88 -2.43 0.86
C ALA A 111 5.56 -2.49 -0.52
N VAL A 112 6.36 -1.50 -0.86
CA VAL A 112 7.12 -1.46 -2.12
C VAL A 112 8.12 -2.61 -2.18
N ALA A 113 8.88 -2.86 -1.12
CA ALA A 113 9.83 -3.96 -1.05
C ALA A 113 9.12 -5.33 -1.16
N ALA A 114 8.02 -5.53 -0.42
CA ALA A 114 7.24 -6.76 -0.50
C ALA A 114 6.70 -7.04 -1.90
N ALA A 115 6.21 -5.99 -2.60
CA ALA A 115 5.70 -6.13 -3.95
C ALA A 115 6.80 -6.50 -4.96
N TYR A 116 7.96 -5.83 -4.91
CA TYR A 116 9.08 -6.15 -5.80
C TYR A 116 9.64 -7.55 -5.57
N ILE A 117 9.80 -7.98 -4.33
CA ILE A 117 10.25 -9.34 -4.01
C ILE A 117 9.24 -10.36 -4.53
N PHE A 118 7.96 -10.10 -4.33
CA PHE A 118 6.89 -10.97 -4.83
C PHE A 118 6.92 -11.07 -6.36
N GLU A 119 7.02 -9.96 -7.08
CA GLU A 119 7.08 -9.95 -8.54
C GLU A 119 8.33 -10.69 -9.07
N ALA A 120 9.47 -10.52 -8.42
CA ALA A 120 10.73 -11.16 -8.83
C ALA A 120 10.76 -12.67 -8.57
N MET A 121 10.10 -13.13 -7.52
CA MET A 121 10.23 -14.51 -7.03
C MET A 121 9.04 -15.40 -7.38
N ARG A 122 7.86 -14.86 -7.67
CA ARG A 122 6.61 -15.62 -7.88
C ARG A 122 6.70 -16.68 -8.96
N GLU A 123 7.54 -16.47 -10.00
CA GLU A 123 7.71 -17.40 -11.12
C GLU A 123 8.78 -18.46 -10.83
N ARG A 124 9.77 -18.16 -9.96
CA ARG A 124 10.86 -19.08 -9.62
C ARG A 124 10.54 -20.00 -8.45
N SER A 125 9.96 -19.44 -7.38
CA SER A 125 9.77 -20.14 -6.09
C SER A 125 8.32 -20.42 -5.78
N GLY A 126 7.39 -20.05 -6.67
CA GLY A 126 5.95 -20.13 -6.44
C GLY A 126 5.42 -18.96 -5.61
N LYS A 127 4.11 -18.75 -5.70
CA LYS A 127 3.44 -17.57 -5.10
C LYS A 127 3.56 -17.54 -3.58
N LEU A 128 3.37 -18.68 -2.91
CA LEU A 128 3.41 -18.75 -1.45
C LEU A 128 4.80 -18.44 -0.89
N ALA A 129 5.85 -19.03 -1.48
CA ALA A 129 7.22 -18.79 -1.06
C ALA A 129 7.61 -17.30 -1.29
N ALA A 130 7.22 -16.72 -2.43
CA ALA A 130 7.46 -15.31 -2.73
C ALA A 130 6.76 -14.37 -1.73
N GLN A 131 5.53 -14.71 -1.30
CA GLN A 131 4.80 -13.96 -0.27
C GLN A 131 5.48 -14.05 1.10
N LEU A 132 5.89 -15.25 1.51
CA LEU A 132 6.56 -15.45 2.79
C LEU A 132 7.89 -14.70 2.86
N ILE A 133 8.72 -14.79 1.81
CA ILE A 133 10.01 -14.10 1.75
C ILE A 133 9.80 -12.57 1.66
N GLY A 134 8.86 -12.13 0.84
CA GLY A 134 8.51 -10.70 0.72
C GLY A 134 7.96 -10.13 2.03
N GLY A 135 7.11 -10.89 2.72
CA GLY A 135 6.59 -10.54 4.05
C GLY A 135 7.69 -10.43 5.09
N ALA A 136 8.55 -11.46 5.20
CA ALA A 136 9.67 -11.45 6.14
C ALA A 136 10.63 -10.27 5.90
N ALA A 137 10.96 -9.97 4.64
CA ALA A 137 11.79 -8.82 4.30
C ALA A 137 11.11 -7.49 4.68
N ALA A 138 9.81 -7.38 4.46
CA ALA A 138 9.01 -6.22 4.82
C ALA A 138 8.99 -6.00 6.33
N GLU A 139 8.83 -7.04 7.15
CA GLU A 139 8.89 -6.97 8.61
C GLU A 139 10.27 -6.50 9.11
N ILE A 140 11.35 -6.99 8.50
CA ILE A 140 12.71 -6.52 8.83
C ILE A 140 12.84 -5.02 8.55
N ILE A 141 12.33 -4.55 7.40
CA ILE A 141 12.33 -3.11 7.06
C ILE A 141 11.52 -2.32 8.09
N MET A 142 10.38 -2.84 8.53
CA MET A 142 9.53 -2.21 9.54
C MET A 142 10.28 -2.04 10.87
N VAL A 143 10.84 -3.12 11.39
CA VAL A 143 11.57 -3.11 12.67
C VAL A 143 12.75 -2.14 12.64
N LEU A 144 13.56 -2.21 11.59
CA LEU A 144 14.71 -1.31 11.41
C LEU A 144 14.27 0.14 11.20
N GLY A 145 13.20 0.37 10.46
CA GLY A 145 12.63 1.69 10.20
C GLY A 145 12.13 2.36 11.47
N TYR A 146 11.32 1.67 12.27
CA TYR A 146 10.83 2.22 13.53
C TYR A 146 11.95 2.38 14.57
N PHE A 147 12.89 1.45 14.64
CA PHE A 147 14.06 1.60 15.49
C PHE A 147 14.88 2.85 15.11
N GLY A 148 15.18 3.02 13.82
CA GLY A 148 15.90 4.19 13.30
C GLY A 148 15.13 5.49 13.55
N TYR A 149 13.84 5.52 13.28
CA TYR A 149 13.00 6.69 13.52
C TYR A 149 12.92 7.05 15.01
N ALA A 150 12.72 6.08 15.89
CA ALA A 150 12.64 6.31 17.33
C ALA A 150 13.99 6.72 17.93
N SER A 151 15.10 6.15 17.47
CA SER A 151 16.42 6.47 18.01
C SER A 151 16.95 7.82 17.55
N LEU A 152 16.77 8.14 16.25
CA LEU A 152 17.35 9.34 15.64
C LEU A 152 16.41 10.55 15.70
N TRP A 153 15.13 10.36 15.38
CA TRP A 153 14.16 11.47 15.30
C TRP A 153 13.52 11.79 16.63
N LEU A 154 13.14 10.77 17.41
CA LEU A 154 12.54 10.95 18.73
C LEU A 154 13.59 11.05 19.87
N GLY A 155 14.87 10.94 19.55
CA GLY A 155 15.95 11.11 20.53
C GLY A 155 15.99 10.03 21.63
N LYS A 156 15.30 8.89 21.44
CA LYS A 156 15.27 7.79 22.44
C LYS A 156 16.58 6.99 22.50
N GLY A 157 17.50 7.19 21.55
CA GLY A 157 18.79 6.50 21.50
C GLY A 157 18.64 4.97 21.58
N LEU A 158 19.52 4.30 22.35
CA LEU A 158 19.48 2.84 22.53
C LEU A 158 18.24 2.34 23.30
N ALA A 159 17.51 3.21 24.01
CA ALA A 159 16.26 2.82 24.66
C ALA A 159 15.17 2.43 23.64
N ALA A 160 15.30 2.89 22.37
CA ALA A 160 14.41 2.46 21.29
C ALA A 160 14.54 0.95 21.00
N ALA A 161 15.65 0.30 21.33
CA ALA A 161 15.83 -1.15 21.17
C ALA A 161 14.82 -1.97 21.99
N ALA A 162 14.30 -1.42 23.08
CA ALA A 162 13.26 -2.07 23.88
C ALA A 162 11.91 -2.24 23.16
N SER A 163 11.67 -1.51 22.06
CA SER A 163 10.47 -1.65 21.22
C SER A 163 10.59 -2.77 20.16
N ILE A 164 11.80 -3.28 19.89
CA ILE A 164 12.04 -4.33 18.88
C ILE A 164 11.21 -5.59 19.13
N PRO A 165 11.19 -6.17 20.36
CA PRO A 165 10.39 -7.38 20.61
C PRO A 165 8.89 -7.19 20.36
N GLY A 166 8.37 -5.98 20.65
CA GLY A 166 6.97 -5.64 20.41
C GLY A 166 6.61 -5.44 18.93
N ASN A 167 7.60 -5.15 18.08
CA ASN A 167 7.40 -4.98 16.64
C ASN A 167 7.66 -6.28 15.84
N LEU A 168 8.15 -7.35 16.49
CA LEU A 168 8.43 -8.65 15.86
C LEU A 168 7.28 -9.68 16.01
N VAL A 169 6.26 -9.36 16.78
CA VAL A 169 5.09 -10.20 17.06
C VAL A 169 3.88 -9.67 16.33
#